data_bf95681e78291c39fad4137d10b04b5f
#
_entry.id   bf95681e78291c39fad4137d10b04b5f
#
_cell.length_a   1.000
_cell.length_b   1.000
_cell.length_c   1.000
_cell.angle_alpha   90.00
_cell.angle_beta   90.00
_cell.angle_gamma   90.00
#
_symmetry.space_group_name_H-M   'P 1'
#
loop_
_entity.id
_entity.type
_entity.pdbx_description
1 polymer ?
#
loop_
_entity_poly.entity_id
_entity_poly.type
_entity_poly.pdbx_seq_one_letter_code
_entity_poly.pdbx_strand_id
1 'polypeptide(L)'
;MQNNSMLRKLFEAEKSGVIKILKNIEYNDLKIFNNLCNQSLKALKNKKKIIFFGNGGSASDAQHLATELTVRYKKNRKAIAAISLATDTSALTAIGNDFGFKYIFSRQIEAIANKNDICVAITTSGNSENIIEAFKSAKKLGLNFYAMSGNNGGK
;
A
#
# COMPACT_ATOMS: atom_id res chain seq x y z
N MET A 1 14.92 19.32 34.74
CA MET A 1 13.75 20.15 34.33
C MET A 1 13.78 20.59 32.86
N GLN A 2 14.93 20.88 32.22
CA GLN A 2 15.02 21.26 30.79
C GLN A 2 14.56 20.17 29.81
N ASN A 3 14.81 18.88 30.09
CA ASN A 3 14.43 17.77 29.21
C ASN A 3 12.91 17.62 29.01
N ASN A 4 12.10 17.88 30.01
CA ASN A 4 10.64 17.80 29.95
C ASN A 4 10.03 18.92 29.07
N SER A 5 10.65 20.09 29.01
CA SER A 5 10.20 21.22 28.18
C SER A 5 10.45 20.93 26.69
N MET A 6 11.59 20.31 26.37
CA MET A 6 11.93 19.93 24.98
C MET A 6 11.02 18.81 24.47
N LEU A 7 10.82 17.76 25.26
CA LEU A 7 9.94 16.64 24.91
C LEU A 7 8.50 17.11 24.67
N ARG A 8 7.99 18.00 25.53
CA ARG A 8 6.66 18.59 25.38
C ARG A 8 6.53 19.40 24.08
N LYS A 9 7.54 20.19 23.72
CA LYS A 9 7.55 20.94 22.47
C LYS A 9 7.52 20.05 21.24
N LEU A 10 8.32 18.98 21.24
CA LEU A 10 8.32 17.97 20.16
C LEU A 10 6.95 17.31 20.03
N PHE A 11 6.37 16.85 21.14
CA PHE A 11 5.05 16.22 21.14
C PHE A 11 3.96 17.15 20.60
N GLU A 12 3.93 18.42 21.03
CA GLU A 12 2.93 19.39 20.54
C GLU A 12 3.14 19.72 19.05
N ALA A 13 4.37 19.75 18.57
CA ALA A 13 4.67 19.94 17.14
C ALA A 13 4.14 18.78 16.31
N GLU A 14 4.44 17.53 16.67
CA GLU A 14 3.95 16.32 15.98
C GLU A 14 2.42 16.25 16.03
N LYS A 15 1.82 16.46 17.19
CA LYS A 15 0.36 16.48 17.35
C LYS A 15 -0.30 17.52 16.45
N SER A 16 0.26 18.72 16.39
CA SER A 16 -0.24 19.81 15.53
C SER A 16 -0.13 19.46 14.05
N GLY A 17 0.98 18.81 13.66
CA GLY A 17 1.19 18.30 12.30
C GLY A 17 0.10 17.29 11.90
N VAL A 18 -0.17 16.30 12.72
CA VAL A 18 -1.23 15.31 12.47
C VAL A 18 -2.62 15.96 12.37
N ILE A 19 -2.94 16.87 13.30
CA ILE A 19 -4.22 17.60 13.28
C ILE A 19 -4.36 18.42 11.99
N LYS A 20 -3.28 19.08 11.55
CA LYS A 20 -3.28 19.84 10.29
C LYS A 20 -3.56 18.96 9.08
N ILE A 21 -2.94 17.78 9.00
CA ILE A 21 -3.18 16.81 7.91
C ILE A 21 -4.65 16.40 7.91
N LEU A 22 -5.20 15.97 9.05
CA LEU A 22 -6.59 15.52 9.16
C LEU A 22 -7.61 16.61 8.79
N LYS A 23 -7.32 17.88 9.14
CA LYS A 23 -8.18 19.01 8.77
C LYS A 23 -8.13 19.37 7.29
N ASN A 24 -7.05 19.01 6.61
CA ASN A 24 -6.83 19.34 5.20
C ASN A 24 -7.25 18.20 4.24
N ILE A 25 -7.79 17.10 4.76
CA ILE A 25 -8.38 16.06 3.90
C ILE A 25 -9.62 16.65 3.22
N GLU A 26 -9.57 16.75 1.89
CA GLU A 26 -10.63 17.34 1.09
C GLU A 26 -11.57 16.28 0.52
N TYR A 27 -12.71 16.71 0.03
CA TYR A 27 -13.71 15.84 -0.62
C TYR A 27 -13.13 15.09 -1.83
N ASN A 28 -12.18 15.68 -2.56
CA ASN A 28 -11.52 15.05 -3.70
C ASN A 28 -10.71 13.82 -3.29
N ASP A 29 -10.05 13.86 -2.12
CA ASP A 29 -9.33 12.71 -1.57
C ASP A 29 -10.29 11.55 -1.28
N LEU A 30 -11.44 11.87 -0.71
CA LEU A 30 -12.51 10.89 -0.46
C LEU A 30 -13.08 10.31 -1.76
N LYS A 31 -13.09 11.06 -2.85
CA LYS A 31 -13.54 10.58 -4.16
C LYS A 31 -12.63 9.50 -4.73
N ILE A 32 -11.31 9.68 -4.64
CA ILE A 32 -10.31 8.69 -5.05
C ILE A 32 -10.42 7.43 -4.18
N PHE A 33 -10.53 7.61 -2.87
CA PHE A 33 -10.71 6.51 -1.93
C PHE A 33 -12.01 5.74 -2.20
N ASN A 34 -13.11 6.43 -2.46
CA ASN A 34 -14.38 5.80 -2.83
C ASN A 34 -14.27 5.01 -4.14
N ASN A 35 -13.52 5.51 -5.11
CA ASN A 35 -13.24 4.76 -6.34
C ASN A 35 -12.47 3.47 -6.04
N LEU A 36 -11.39 3.52 -5.24
CA LEU A 36 -10.67 2.34 -4.79
C LEU A 36 -11.62 1.32 -4.14
N CYS A 37 -12.49 1.75 -3.23
CA CYS A 37 -13.47 0.88 -2.58
C CYS A 37 -14.42 0.22 -3.58
N ASN A 38 -14.98 0.98 -4.50
CA ASN A 38 -15.92 0.48 -5.50
C ASN A 38 -15.26 -0.50 -6.47
N GLN A 39 -14.05 -0.21 -6.96
CA GLN A 39 -13.29 -1.11 -7.82
C GLN A 39 -12.88 -2.40 -7.08
N SER A 40 -12.49 -2.28 -5.81
CA SER A 40 -12.18 -3.44 -4.96
C SER A 40 -13.41 -4.34 -4.78
N LEU A 41 -14.58 -3.77 -4.47
CA LEU A 41 -15.82 -4.54 -4.36
C LEU A 41 -16.18 -5.24 -5.67
N LYS A 42 -16.04 -4.55 -6.81
CA LYS A 42 -16.26 -5.14 -8.14
C LYS A 42 -15.29 -6.30 -8.43
N ALA A 43 -14.01 -6.11 -8.13
CA ALA A 43 -12.99 -7.14 -8.30
C ALA A 43 -13.29 -8.39 -7.45
N LEU A 44 -13.59 -8.20 -6.17
CA LEU A 44 -13.90 -9.29 -5.25
C LEU A 44 -15.16 -10.07 -5.64
N LYS A 45 -16.22 -9.40 -6.10
CA LYS A 45 -17.42 -10.06 -6.67
C LYS A 45 -17.08 -10.94 -7.87
N ASN A 46 -16.05 -10.58 -8.64
CA ASN A 46 -15.54 -11.34 -9.79
C ASN A 46 -14.40 -12.30 -9.42
N LYS A 47 -14.28 -12.71 -8.16
CA LYS A 47 -13.26 -13.64 -7.64
C LYS A 47 -11.81 -13.18 -7.90
N LYS A 48 -11.60 -11.87 -7.95
CA LYS A 48 -10.29 -11.25 -8.00
C LYS A 48 -9.78 -10.95 -6.59
N LYS A 49 -8.51 -10.56 -6.49
CA LYS A 49 -7.84 -10.29 -5.21
C LYS A 49 -7.31 -8.86 -5.14
N ILE A 50 -6.96 -8.45 -3.91
CA ILE A 50 -6.27 -7.20 -3.64
C ILE A 50 -4.82 -7.54 -3.28
N ILE A 51 -3.87 -6.88 -3.93
CA ILE A 51 -2.42 -7.09 -3.78
C ILE A 51 -1.82 -5.82 -3.18
N PHE A 52 -1.28 -5.94 -1.98
CA PHE A 52 -0.62 -4.84 -1.27
C PHE A 52 0.90 -4.99 -1.32
N PHE A 53 1.61 -3.88 -1.40
CA PHE A 53 3.07 -3.87 -1.33
C PHE A 53 3.61 -2.49 -0.92
N GLY A 54 4.82 -2.48 -0.39
CA GLY A 54 5.53 -1.28 0.07
C GLY A 54 6.88 -1.65 0.65
N ASN A 55 7.69 -0.65 0.98
CA ASN A 55 9.02 -0.83 1.54
C ASN A 55 9.06 -0.50 3.04
N GLY A 56 9.92 -1.16 3.81
CA GLY A 56 10.15 -0.84 5.22
C GLY A 56 8.87 -0.85 6.05
N GLY A 57 8.54 0.27 6.71
CA GLY A 57 7.28 0.42 7.46
C GLY A 57 6.04 0.22 6.59
N SER A 58 6.07 0.70 5.36
CA SER A 58 4.99 0.48 4.39
C SER A 58 4.82 -0.99 3.97
N ALA A 59 5.87 -1.82 4.09
CA ALA A 59 5.74 -3.28 3.95
C ALA A 59 4.92 -3.87 5.11
N SER A 60 5.15 -3.40 6.33
CA SER A 60 4.37 -3.81 7.51
C SER A 60 2.90 -3.40 7.38
N ASP A 61 2.63 -2.18 6.90
CA ASP A 61 1.26 -1.72 6.62
C ASP A 61 0.59 -2.57 5.54
N ALA A 62 1.31 -2.93 4.47
CA ALA A 62 0.80 -3.80 3.42
C ALA A 62 0.42 -5.19 3.95
N GLN A 63 1.23 -5.77 4.83
CA GLN A 63 0.94 -7.04 5.51
C GLN A 63 -0.28 -6.91 6.42
N HIS A 64 -0.35 -5.84 7.21
CA HIS A 64 -1.46 -5.58 8.11
C HIS A 64 -2.78 -5.47 7.33
N LEU A 65 -2.85 -4.64 6.28
CA LEU A 65 -4.05 -4.50 5.46
C LEU A 65 -4.48 -5.80 4.79
N ALA A 66 -3.53 -6.59 4.29
CA ALA A 66 -3.84 -7.91 3.72
C ALA A 66 -4.42 -8.84 4.78
N THR A 67 -3.87 -8.86 5.99
CA THR A 67 -4.35 -9.67 7.13
C THR A 67 -5.75 -9.24 7.58
N GLU A 68 -6.01 -7.94 7.66
CA GLU A 68 -7.33 -7.42 8.02
C GLU A 68 -8.41 -7.86 7.01
N LEU A 69 -8.05 -8.05 5.75
CA LEU A 69 -8.97 -8.55 4.73
C LEU A 69 -9.10 -10.09 4.76
N THR A 70 -8.02 -10.83 4.90
CA THR A 70 -8.04 -12.30 4.87
C THR A 70 -8.61 -12.91 6.13
N VAL A 71 -8.41 -12.31 7.29
CA VAL A 71 -8.94 -12.77 8.57
C VAL A 71 -10.24 -12.04 8.89
N ARG A 72 -10.14 -10.89 9.53
CA ARG A 72 -11.27 -9.98 9.85
C ARG A 72 -10.73 -8.68 10.44
N TYR A 73 -11.45 -7.60 10.30
CA TYR A 73 -11.20 -6.36 11.03
C TYR A 73 -12.10 -6.29 12.28
N LYS A 74 -13.24 -5.60 12.24
CA LYS A 74 -14.14 -5.43 13.39
C LYS A 74 -15.25 -6.47 13.46
N LYS A 75 -15.79 -6.88 12.30
CA LYS A 75 -16.95 -7.78 12.21
C LYS A 75 -16.51 -9.15 11.72
N ASN A 76 -17.14 -10.20 12.25
CA ASN A 76 -16.96 -11.55 11.74
C ASN A 76 -17.59 -11.66 10.34
N ARG A 77 -16.85 -12.13 9.35
CA ARG A 77 -17.26 -12.24 7.95
C ARG A 77 -16.44 -13.29 7.21
N LYS A 78 -16.84 -13.62 6.00
CA LYS A 78 -16.05 -14.47 5.10
C LYS A 78 -14.70 -13.82 4.80
N ALA A 79 -13.67 -14.64 4.63
CA ALA A 79 -12.35 -14.22 4.19
C ALA A 79 -12.44 -13.49 2.83
N ILE A 80 -11.68 -12.43 2.70
CA ILE A 80 -11.55 -11.63 1.46
C ILE A 80 -10.18 -11.93 0.86
N ALA A 81 -10.14 -12.19 -0.45
CA ALA A 81 -8.91 -12.51 -1.15
C ALA A 81 -7.97 -11.30 -1.19
N ALA A 82 -6.93 -11.33 -0.38
CA ALA A 82 -5.90 -10.31 -0.32
C ALA A 82 -4.53 -10.93 -0.02
N ILE A 83 -3.46 -10.31 -0.50
CA ILE A 83 -2.08 -10.74 -0.27
C ILE A 83 -1.16 -9.53 -0.16
N SER A 84 -0.08 -9.67 0.63
CA SER A 84 1.04 -8.72 0.61
C SER A 84 2.23 -9.36 -0.08
N LEU A 85 2.86 -8.63 -1.01
CA LEU A 85 4.09 -9.06 -1.69
C LEU A 85 5.35 -8.89 -0.83
N ALA A 86 5.20 -8.40 0.39
CA ALA A 86 6.30 -8.22 1.34
C ALA A 86 6.45 -9.39 2.33
N THR A 87 5.76 -10.51 2.12
CA THR A 87 5.73 -11.65 3.05
C THR A 87 6.62 -12.82 2.64
N ASP A 88 6.82 -13.04 1.35
CA ASP A 88 7.68 -14.12 0.85
C ASP A 88 9.13 -13.66 0.82
N THR A 89 9.86 -13.96 1.90
CA THR A 89 11.27 -13.57 2.03
C THR A 89 12.16 -14.27 1.00
N SER A 90 11.83 -15.48 0.58
CA SER A 90 12.56 -16.21 -0.46
C SER A 90 12.42 -15.52 -1.81
N ALA A 91 11.22 -15.13 -2.21
CA ALA A 91 10.99 -14.37 -3.44
C ALA A 91 11.69 -13.01 -3.39
N LEU A 92 11.57 -12.26 -2.28
CA LEU A 92 12.20 -10.95 -2.13
C LEU A 92 13.73 -11.02 -2.25
N THR A 93 14.35 -12.00 -1.58
CA THR A 93 15.82 -12.14 -1.59
C THR A 93 16.35 -12.69 -2.91
N ALA A 94 15.70 -13.68 -3.50
CA ALA A 94 16.09 -14.24 -4.79
C ALA A 94 15.95 -13.22 -5.91
N ILE A 95 14.81 -12.54 -6.01
CA ILE A 95 14.60 -11.51 -7.03
C ILE A 95 15.58 -10.35 -6.82
N GLY A 96 15.79 -9.93 -5.58
CA GLY A 96 16.74 -8.87 -5.24
C GLY A 96 18.18 -9.21 -5.66
N ASN A 97 18.61 -10.45 -5.45
CA ASN A 97 19.93 -10.95 -5.81
C ASN A 97 20.11 -11.13 -7.33
N ASP A 98 19.14 -11.74 -8.00
CA ASP A 98 19.29 -12.19 -9.39
C ASP A 98 18.93 -11.10 -10.40
N PHE A 99 17.96 -10.24 -10.08
CA PHE A 99 17.42 -9.22 -10.99
C PHE A 99 17.57 -7.79 -10.50
N GLY A 100 17.84 -7.62 -9.21
CA GLY A 100 17.96 -6.34 -8.54
C GLY A 100 16.69 -5.93 -7.78
N PHE A 101 16.89 -5.14 -6.73
CA PHE A 101 15.84 -4.74 -5.78
C PHE A 101 14.65 -4.01 -6.43
N LYS A 102 14.86 -3.32 -7.55
CA LYS A 102 13.80 -2.63 -8.28
C LYS A 102 12.73 -3.57 -8.85
N TYR A 103 12.99 -4.87 -8.95
CA TYR A 103 12.06 -5.85 -9.51
C TYR A 103 11.35 -6.72 -8.48
N ILE A 104 11.60 -6.54 -7.18
CA ILE A 104 11.07 -7.42 -6.12
C ILE A 104 9.54 -7.52 -6.11
N PHE A 105 8.83 -6.47 -6.49
CA PHE A 105 7.37 -6.48 -6.57
C PHE A 105 6.87 -6.76 -7.98
N SER A 106 7.49 -6.19 -9.01
CA SER A 106 7.04 -6.37 -10.39
C SER A 106 7.06 -7.83 -10.83
N ARG A 107 8.12 -8.58 -10.50
CA ARG A 107 8.20 -10.01 -10.82
C ARG A 107 7.16 -10.84 -10.08
N GLN A 108 6.87 -10.54 -8.83
CA GLN A 108 5.79 -11.20 -8.11
C GLN A 108 4.42 -10.88 -8.73
N ILE A 109 4.17 -9.63 -9.13
CA ILE A 109 2.94 -9.24 -9.84
C ILE A 109 2.81 -10.04 -11.13
N GLU A 110 3.86 -10.13 -11.94
CA GLU A 110 3.87 -10.90 -13.18
C GLU A 110 3.56 -12.39 -12.98
N ALA A 111 4.00 -12.95 -11.85
CA ALA A 111 3.79 -14.36 -11.54
C ALA A 111 2.38 -14.69 -11.04
N ILE A 112 1.78 -13.82 -10.20
CA ILE A 112 0.58 -14.18 -9.43
C ILE A 112 -0.65 -13.33 -9.72
N ALA A 113 -0.49 -12.18 -10.38
CA ALA A 113 -1.62 -11.29 -10.64
C ALA A 113 -2.42 -11.72 -11.87
N ASN A 114 -3.71 -11.48 -11.82
CA ASN A 114 -4.63 -11.73 -12.91
C ASN A 114 -5.31 -10.42 -13.33
N LYS A 115 -5.66 -10.30 -14.60
CA LYS A 115 -6.42 -9.15 -15.12
C LYS A 115 -7.59 -8.79 -14.21
N ASN A 116 -7.75 -7.50 -13.92
CA ASN A 116 -8.74 -6.92 -13.00
C ASN A 116 -8.51 -7.20 -11.51
N ASP A 117 -7.37 -7.76 -11.10
CA ASP A 117 -6.95 -7.65 -9.70
C ASP A 117 -6.67 -6.19 -9.35
N ILE A 118 -6.68 -5.88 -8.06
CA ILE A 118 -6.38 -4.54 -7.54
C ILE A 118 -4.98 -4.55 -6.93
N CYS A 119 -4.12 -3.65 -7.38
CA CYS A 119 -2.82 -3.38 -6.74
C CYS A 119 -2.89 -2.09 -5.92
N VAL A 120 -2.44 -2.15 -4.69
CA VAL A 120 -2.34 -1.00 -3.79
C VAL A 120 -0.93 -0.91 -3.25
N ALA A 121 -0.19 0.10 -3.70
CA ALA A 121 1.13 0.41 -3.15
C ALA A 121 1.03 1.35 -1.95
N ILE A 122 1.91 1.19 -0.98
CA ILE A 122 2.10 2.11 0.13
C ILE A 122 3.51 2.67 0.01
N THR A 123 3.64 3.99 -0.11
CA THR A 123 4.94 4.64 -0.33
C THR A 123 4.91 6.07 0.16
N THR A 124 5.80 6.46 1.06
CA THR A 124 5.85 7.84 1.57
C THR A 124 6.36 8.84 0.54
N SER A 125 7.32 8.45 -0.29
CA SER A 125 7.94 9.34 -1.29
C SER A 125 7.26 9.34 -2.65
N GLY A 126 6.56 8.26 -3.01
CA GLY A 126 6.04 8.03 -4.35
C GLY A 126 7.13 7.79 -5.42
N ASN A 127 8.42 7.73 -5.04
CA ASN A 127 9.55 7.71 -5.97
C ASN A 127 10.39 6.42 -5.92
N SER A 128 10.02 5.43 -5.10
CA SER A 128 10.75 4.17 -5.00
C SER A 128 10.70 3.41 -6.33
N GLU A 129 11.85 3.07 -6.90
CA GLU A 129 11.95 2.41 -8.22
C GLU A 129 11.15 1.10 -8.27
N ASN A 130 11.20 0.28 -7.22
CA ASN A 130 10.47 -0.98 -7.18
C ASN A 130 8.94 -0.80 -7.16
N ILE A 131 8.44 0.31 -6.61
CA ILE A 131 7.02 0.67 -6.68
C ILE A 131 6.65 1.10 -8.11
N ILE A 132 7.50 1.92 -8.74
CA ILE A 132 7.30 2.38 -10.12
C ILE A 132 7.31 1.19 -11.10
N GLU A 133 8.28 0.28 -10.99
CA GLU A 133 8.34 -0.93 -11.83
C GLU A 133 7.13 -1.85 -11.59
N ALA A 134 6.68 -1.98 -10.34
CA ALA A 134 5.46 -2.73 -10.03
C ALA A 134 4.22 -2.15 -10.74
N PHE A 135 4.07 -0.82 -10.78
CA PHE A 135 2.97 -0.19 -11.51
C PHE A 135 3.07 -0.35 -13.03
N LYS A 136 4.28 -0.33 -13.60
CA LYS A 136 4.48 -0.62 -15.02
C LYS A 136 3.98 -2.04 -15.36
N SER A 137 4.36 -3.04 -14.56
CA SER A 137 3.89 -4.42 -14.73
C SER A 137 2.39 -4.55 -14.52
N ALA A 138 1.84 -3.90 -13.49
CA ALA A 138 0.40 -3.88 -13.22
C ALA A 138 -0.39 -3.30 -14.42
N LYS A 139 0.08 -2.18 -14.98
CA LYS A 139 -0.53 -1.56 -16.18
C LYS A 139 -0.49 -2.49 -17.37
N LYS A 140 0.66 -3.12 -17.65
CA LYS A 140 0.84 -4.06 -18.77
C LYS A 140 -0.11 -5.27 -18.67
N LEU A 141 -0.38 -5.74 -17.47
CA LEU A 141 -1.29 -6.87 -17.20
C LEU A 141 -2.77 -6.47 -17.10
N GLY A 142 -3.10 -5.18 -17.24
CA GLY A 142 -4.48 -4.70 -17.15
C GLY A 142 -5.07 -4.76 -15.74
N LEU A 143 -4.24 -4.52 -14.72
CA LEU A 143 -4.67 -4.42 -13.33
C LEU A 143 -5.15 -3.00 -13.03
N ASN A 144 -6.06 -2.87 -12.06
CA ASN A 144 -6.34 -1.58 -11.44
C ASN A 144 -5.29 -1.33 -10.36
N PHE A 145 -4.66 -0.16 -10.35
CA PHE A 145 -3.62 0.17 -9.39
C PHE A 145 -3.86 1.52 -8.72
N TYR A 146 -3.50 1.57 -7.45
CA TYR A 146 -3.63 2.74 -6.57
C TYR A 146 -2.37 2.89 -5.73
N ALA A 147 -2.08 4.10 -5.29
CA ALA A 147 -1.02 4.38 -4.33
C ALA A 147 -1.57 5.17 -3.13
N MET A 148 -1.15 4.77 -1.95
CA MET A 148 -1.23 5.59 -0.74
C MET A 148 0.14 6.23 -0.55
N SER A 149 0.22 7.54 -0.77
CA SER A 149 1.50 8.27 -0.74
C SER A 149 1.43 9.47 0.20
N GLY A 150 2.60 9.96 0.59
CA GLY A 150 2.76 11.23 1.27
C GLY A 150 3.13 12.36 0.29
N ASN A 151 3.30 13.56 0.81
CA ASN A 151 3.69 14.75 0.05
C ASN A 151 2.81 14.99 -1.19
N ASN A 152 3.45 15.20 -2.34
CA ASN A 152 2.78 15.49 -3.61
C ASN A 152 2.56 14.22 -4.46
N GLY A 153 2.65 13.03 -3.89
CA GLY A 153 2.38 11.78 -4.60
C GLY A 153 3.58 11.16 -5.35
N GLY A 154 4.64 11.92 -5.57
CA GLY A 154 5.84 11.49 -6.31
C GLY A 154 5.65 11.55 -7.83
N LYS A 155 6.31 10.61 -8.55
CA LYS A 155 6.31 10.52 -10.03
C LYS A 155 5.12 9.75 -10.58
#